data_4e4061d54edab6663b1d482157354688
#
_entry.id   4e4061d54edab6663b1d482157354688
#
_cell.length_a   1.000
_cell.length_b   1.000
_cell.length_c   1.000
_cell.angle_alpha   90.00
_cell.angle_beta   90.00
_cell.angle_gamma   90.00
#
_symmetry.space_group_name_H-M   'P 1'
#
loop_
_entity.id
_entity.type
_entity.pdbx_description
1 polymer ?
#
loop_
_entity_poly.entity_id
_entity_poly.type
_entity_poly.pdbx_seq_one_letter_code
_entity_poly.pdbx_strand_id
1 'polypeptide(L)'
;HCVLVSILRCNGMVGMAGAADAHALIVSSSRLFTNYRHTSNALLVYDAVRRFGLPDDRIVLMLGGDAPCNPRNEERPSMYASMTRDLDLYPRDVEVDWRQEEVTVENALGVLTDRLPDRRVSSPRKRLRSTSQSRVLLYLTGHGGDEFLKFNDAFELAASELATAVRDAFRLRRFSELLLLIDTCQASSITALLHDAALMRSPPPPPSPAGRDHAATTAASPRIATFASSLVGENSFSHEVDSLLGVAVSDRFTFQLHAYLRRTLVPTSSRGRSAAPAVDPRLSELHKYLARSGRLRSTIAAEASGGLSHAPAALDNMSVHSFFGAAAQTLRIVGTPPTAAAAPSTPPPTGATAPTYARWATMESRALW
;
A
#
# COMPACT_ATOMS: atom_id res chain seq x y z
N HIS A 1 8.12 -44.39 -25.41
CA HIS A 1 7.10 -43.62 -26.11
C HIS A 1 7.16 -42.17 -25.59
N CYS A 2 7.87 -41.32 -26.36
CA CYS A 2 7.86 -39.87 -26.18
C CYS A 2 6.54 -39.31 -26.74
N VAL A 3 5.78 -38.61 -25.93
CA VAL A 3 4.65 -37.78 -26.41
C VAL A 3 5.16 -36.34 -26.52
N LEU A 4 5.31 -35.88 -27.77
CA LEU A 4 5.53 -34.48 -28.10
C LEU A 4 4.24 -33.68 -27.81
N VAL A 5 4.31 -32.74 -26.88
CA VAL A 5 3.29 -31.75 -26.72
C VAL A 5 3.65 -30.54 -27.59
N SER A 6 2.92 -30.40 -28.71
CA SER A 6 3.01 -29.22 -29.58
C SER A 6 2.45 -27.99 -28.86
N ILE A 7 3.31 -27.03 -28.61
CA ILE A 7 2.90 -25.70 -28.14
C ILE A 7 2.39 -24.93 -29.35
N LEU A 8 1.08 -24.80 -29.48
CA LEU A 8 0.43 -23.87 -30.40
C LEU A 8 0.67 -22.45 -29.89
N ARG A 9 1.52 -21.71 -30.61
CA ARG A 9 1.62 -20.26 -30.50
C ARG A 9 0.35 -19.65 -31.10
N CYS A 10 -0.59 -19.21 -30.29
CA CYS A 10 -1.64 -18.31 -30.74
C CYS A 10 -1.06 -16.90 -30.84
N ASN A 11 -0.64 -16.50 -32.04
CA ASN A 11 -0.49 -15.09 -32.40
C ASN A 11 -1.88 -14.51 -32.65
N GLY A 12 -2.36 -13.75 -31.69
CA GLY A 12 -3.62 -13.01 -31.76
C GLY A 12 -3.63 -11.98 -30.65
N MET A 13 -2.68 -11.01 -30.72
CA MET A 13 -2.78 -9.82 -29.87
C MET A 13 -3.85 -8.91 -30.45
N VAL A 14 -5.10 -9.16 -30.09
CA VAL A 14 -6.11 -8.09 -30.08
C VAL A 14 -5.72 -7.20 -28.91
N GLY A 15 -5.38 -5.95 -29.20
CA GLY A 15 -5.00 -4.96 -28.19
C GLY A 15 -6.12 -4.78 -27.18
N MET A 16 -6.02 -5.45 -26.06
CA MET A 16 -6.75 -5.12 -24.85
C MET A 16 -6.18 -3.78 -24.38
N ALA A 17 -7.04 -2.77 -24.19
CA ALA A 17 -6.68 -1.53 -23.51
C ALA A 17 -5.90 -1.91 -22.25
N GLY A 18 -4.59 -1.61 -22.23
CA GLY A 18 -3.64 -2.21 -21.32
C GLY A 18 -4.06 -2.02 -19.88
N ALA A 19 -4.02 -3.10 -19.12
CA ALA A 19 -3.99 -3.00 -17.67
C ALA A 19 -2.93 -1.95 -17.32
N ALA A 20 -3.33 -0.92 -16.58
CA ALA A 20 -2.43 0.15 -16.21
C ALA A 20 -1.16 -0.46 -15.61
N ASP A 21 0.01 -0.02 -16.07
CA ASP A 21 1.30 -0.46 -15.51
C ASP A 21 1.47 0.17 -14.13
N ALA A 22 0.73 -0.38 -13.16
CA ALA A 22 0.69 0.09 -11.78
C ALA A 22 1.75 -0.60 -10.94
N HIS A 23 2.37 0.16 -10.05
CA HIS A 23 3.34 -0.30 -9.06
C HIS A 23 3.02 0.33 -7.70
N ALA A 24 3.34 -0.34 -6.60
CA ALA A 24 3.10 0.17 -5.26
C ALA A 24 4.35 0.10 -4.39
N LEU A 25 4.68 1.20 -3.73
CA LEU A 25 5.63 1.25 -2.61
C LEU A 25 4.84 1.59 -1.35
N ILE A 26 4.81 0.66 -0.41
CA ILE A 26 4.01 0.74 0.81
C ILE A 26 4.95 0.69 2.01
N VAL A 27 4.97 1.77 2.82
CA VAL A 27 5.92 1.94 3.91
C VAL A 27 5.19 2.20 5.22
N SER A 28 5.38 1.30 6.19
CA SER A 28 5.13 1.56 7.61
C SER A 28 6.46 1.88 8.27
N SER A 29 6.66 3.12 8.67
CA SER A 29 7.96 3.62 9.13
C SER A 29 8.21 3.45 10.63
N SER A 30 7.19 3.13 11.43
CA SER A 30 7.27 3.03 12.89
C SER A 30 7.68 1.63 13.35
N ARG A 31 8.38 1.56 14.48
CA ARG A 31 9.07 0.35 14.94
C ARG A 31 8.39 -0.41 16.09
N LEU A 32 7.91 0.27 17.11
CA LEU A 32 7.48 -0.38 18.36
C LEU A 32 6.11 -1.04 18.24
N PHE A 33 5.82 -2.04 19.09
CA PHE A 33 4.51 -2.71 19.16
C PHE A 33 3.35 -1.75 19.46
N THR A 34 3.59 -0.69 20.24
CA THR A 34 2.62 0.39 20.47
C THR A 34 2.17 1.08 19.18
N ASN A 35 2.94 0.91 18.11
CA ASN A 35 2.66 1.38 16.75
C ASN A 35 2.03 0.29 15.84
N TYR A 36 1.41 -0.73 16.46
CA TYR A 36 0.70 -1.81 15.76
C TYR A 36 -0.16 -1.28 14.60
N ARG A 37 -0.89 -0.18 14.84
CA ARG A 37 -1.77 0.45 13.86
C ARG A 37 -1.06 0.84 12.55
N HIS A 38 0.20 1.28 12.60
CA HIS A 38 0.92 1.67 11.38
C HIS A 38 1.28 0.44 10.53
N THR A 39 1.65 -0.68 11.15
CA THR A 39 1.83 -1.95 10.42
C THR A 39 0.50 -2.42 9.82
N SER A 40 -0.58 -2.36 10.59
CA SER A 40 -1.93 -2.70 10.12
C SER A 40 -2.39 -1.79 8.97
N ASN A 41 -2.12 -0.48 9.03
CA ASN A 41 -2.41 0.46 7.96
C ASN A 41 -1.70 0.07 6.64
N ALA A 42 -0.40 -0.22 6.70
CA ALA A 42 0.33 -0.66 5.51
C ALA A 42 -0.23 -1.97 4.93
N LEU A 43 -0.61 -2.90 5.80
CA LEU A 43 -1.21 -4.17 5.40
C LEU A 43 -2.62 -4.00 4.81
N LEU A 44 -3.42 -3.02 5.27
CA LEU A 44 -4.70 -2.67 4.66
C LEU A 44 -4.52 -2.19 3.21
N VAL A 45 -3.51 -1.36 2.96
CA VAL A 45 -3.22 -0.90 1.59
C VAL A 45 -2.65 -2.04 0.74
N TYR A 46 -1.81 -2.90 1.31
CA TYR A 46 -1.31 -4.11 0.65
C TYR A 46 -2.46 -5.06 0.25
N ASP A 47 -3.40 -5.35 1.19
CA ASP A 47 -4.60 -6.14 0.89
C ASP A 47 -5.41 -5.52 -0.25
N ALA A 48 -5.59 -4.20 -0.25
CA ALA A 48 -6.32 -3.51 -1.30
C ALA A 48 -5.66 -3.71 -2.67
N VAL A 49 -4.37 -3.39 -2.83
CA VAL A 49 -3.70 -3.50 -4.14
C VAL A 49 -3.65 -4.95 -4.64
N ARG A 50 -3.49 -5.92 -3.75
CA ARG A 50 -3.57 -7.36 -4.08
C ARG A 50 -4.96 -7.74 -4.59
N ARG A 51 -6.02 -7.27 -3.94
CA ARG A 51 -7.41 -7.51 -4.37
C ARG A 51 -7.75 -6.84 -5.69
N PHE A 52 -7.15 -5.70 -6.00
CA PHE A 52 -7.25 -5.06 -7.31
C PHE A 52 -6.42 -5.77 -8.39
N GLY A 53 -5.74 -6.86 -8.04
CA GLY A 53 -5.01 -7.71 -8.97
C GLY A 53 -3.60 -7.21 -9.30
N LEU A 54 -3.05 -6.30 -8.49
CA LEU A 54 -1.64 -5.93 -8.62
C LEU A 54 -0.78 -7.14 -8.22
N PRO A 55 0.06 -7.67 -9.12
CA PRO A 55 0.89 -8.81 -8.80
C PRO A 55 2.01 -8.41 -7.83
N ASP A 56 2.46 -9.36 -7.02
CA ASP A 56 3.41 -9.11 -5.95
C ASP A 56 4.74 -8.55 -6.42
N ASP A 57 5.22 -8.95 -7.59
CA ASP A 57 6.46 -8.43 -8.20
C ASP A 57 6.43 -6.92 -8.52
N ARG A 58 5.25 -6.30 -8.47
CA ARG A 58 5.03 -4.85 -8.63
C ARG A 58 4.73 -4.12 -7.31
N ILE A 59 4.77 -4.82 -6.20
CA ILE A 59 4.56 -4.27 -4.86
C ILE A 59 5.86 -4.36 -4.09
N VAL A 60 6.29 -3.27 -3.46
CA VAL A 60 7.34 -3.29 -2.45
C VAL A 60 6.71 -2.93 -1.12
N LEU A 61 6.75 -3.89 -0.17
CA LEU A 61 6.22 -3.74 1.18
C LEU A 61 7.37 -3.58 2.19
N MET A 62 7.37 -2.45 2.89
CA MET A 62 8.35 -2.10 3.93
C MET A 62 7.66 -1.96 5.28
N LEU A 63 8.00 -2.82 6.24
CA LEU A 63 7.43 -2.82 7.60
C LEU A 63 8.52 -2.57 8.65
N GLY A 64 8.54 -1.37 9.25
CA GLY A 64 9.48 -1.01 10.32
C GLY A 64 9.19 -1.73 11.65
N GLY A 65 7.94 -2.09 11.91
CA GLY A 65 7.53 -2.85 13.08
C GLY A 65 7.56 -4.36 12.91
N ASP A 66 7.56 -5.08 14.01
CA ASP A 66 7.53 -6.54 14.10
C ASP A 66 6.17 -7.07 14.58
N ALA A 67 5.13 -6.26 14.57
CA ALA A 67 3.85 -6.54 15.19
C ALA A 67 3.27 -7.94 14.89
N PRO A 68 3.36 -8.51 13.67
CA PRO A 68 2.88 -9.87 13.42
C PRO A 68 3.59 -10.94 14.24
N CYS A 69 4.90 -10.78 14.50
CA CYS A 69 5.73 -11.75 15.21
C CYS A 69 6.04 -11.36 16.65
N ASN A 70 5.60 -10.16 17.08
CA ASN A 70 5.91 -9.62 18.41
C ASN A 70 5.29 -10.48 19.53
N PRO A 71 6.03 -10.77 20.62
CA PRO A 71 5.49 -11.54 21.75
C PRO A 71 4.21 -10.97 22.37
N ARG A 72 3.97 -9.66 22.27
CA ARG A 72 2.75 -9.01 22.76
C ARG A 72 1.52 -9.23 21.87
N ASN A 73 1.72 -9.71 20.64
CA ASN A 73 0.60 -10.10 19.79
C ASN A 73 0.14 -11.51 20.21
N GLU A 74 -1.00 -11.63 20.85
CA GLU A 74 -1.54 -12.90 21.33
C GLU A 74 -1.98 -13.82 20.20
N GLU A 75 -2.35 -13.26 19.03
CA GLU A 75 -2.86 -14.01 17.87
C GLU A 75 -1.81 -14.15 16.76
N ARG A 76 -0.54 -14.26 17.10
CA ARG A 76 0.54 -14.39 16.12
C ARG A 76 0.31 -15.53 15.12
N PRO A 77 0.58 -15.30 13.82
CA PRO A 77 1.07 -14.05 13.20
C PRO A 77 -0.05 -13.12 12.71
N SER A 78 -1.31 -13.38 13.04
CA SER A 78 -2.45 -12.63 12.52
C SER A 78 -2.43 -11.16 12.92
N MET A 79 -2.90 -10.31 12.00
CA MET A 79 -3.01 -8.87 12.19
C MET A 79 -4.42 -8.40 11.82
N TYR A 80 -4.99 -7.52 12.64
CA TYR A 80 -6.34 -7.01 12.43
C TYR A 80 -6.37 -5.48 12.46
N ALA A 81 -7.23 -4.87 11.67
CA ALA A 81 -7.44 -3.42 11.64
C ALA A 81 -8.70 -2.97 12.41
N SER A 82 -9.45 -3.91 12.96
CA SER A 82 -10.72 -3.68 13.65
C SER A 82 -10.89 -4.70 14.79
N MET A 83 -11.63 -4.31 15.82
CA MET A 83 -12.01 -5.20 16.93
C MET A 83 -12.92 -6.35 16.48
N THR A 84 -13.58 -6.24 15.33
CA THR A 84 -14.40 -7.34 14.77
C THR A 84 -13.57 -8.52 14.29
N ARG A 85 -12.27 -8.31 14.02
CA ARG A 85 -11.30 -9.33 13.60
C ARG A 85 -11.77 -10.18 12.40
N ASP A 86 -12.60 -9.61 11.54
CA ASP A 86 -13.20 -10.28 10.38
C ASP A 86 -12.25 -10.44 9.18
N LEU A 87 -11.09 -9.80 9.23
CA LEU A 87 -10.08 -9.87 8.18
C LEU A 87 -8.67 -9.97 8.78
N ASP A 88 -8.06 -11.14 8.63
CA ASP A 88 -6.62 -11.30 8.91
C ASP A 88 -5.82 -10.62 7.78
N LEU A 89 -5.04 -9.60 8.14
CA LEU A 89 -4.23 -8.81 7.23
C LEU A 89 -2.84 -9.42 6.98
N TYR A 90 -2.47 -10.47 7.73
CA TYR A 90 -1.16 -11.10 7.62
C TYR A 90 -1.25 -12.61 7.37
N PRO A 91 -2.01 -13.04 6.32
CA PRO A 91 -2.01 -14.44 5.90
C PRO A 91 -0.62 -14.87 5.44
N ARG A 92 -0.43 -16.21 5.27
CA ARG A 92 0.89 -16.80 4.98
C ARG A 92 1.56 -16.35 3.69
N ASP A 93 0.80 -15.77 2.75
CA ASP A 93 1.26 -15.31 1.44
C ASP A 93 1.64 -13.81 1.41
N VAL A 94 1.69 -13.13 2.56
CA VAL A 94 2.21 -11.77 2.64
C VAL A 94 3.73 -11.79 2.55
N GLU A 95 4.25 -11.16 1.50
CA GLU A 95 5.69 -10.98 1.31
C GLU A 95 6.12 -9.60 1.81
N VAL A 96 6.97 -9.58 2.84
CA VAL A 96 7.56 -8.35 3.38
C VAL A 96 8.98 -8.23 2.83
N ASP A 97 9.22 -7.23 1.99
CA ASP A 97 10.48 -7.07 1.26
C ASP A 97 11.59 -6.41 2.09
N TRP A 98 11.20 -5.47 2.95
CA TRP A 98 12.11 -4.73 3.81
C TRP A 98 11.55 -4.73 5.23
N ARG A 99 12.37 -5.09 6.21
CA ARG A 99 11.91 -5.33 7.58
C ARG A 99 12.73 -4.55 8.60
N GLN A 100 12.02 -4.05 9.61
CA GLN A 100 12.62 -3.47 10.81
C GLN A 100 13.72 -2.44 10.50
N GLU A 101 14.97 -2.69 10.86
CA GLU A 101 16.11 -1.79 10.67
C GLU A 101 16.43 -1.49 9.21
N GLU A 102 15.91 -2.28 8.28
CA GLU A 102 16.08 -2.03 6.84
C GLU A 102 15.13 -0.96 6.33
N VAL A 103 14.10 -0.60 7.10
CA VAL A 103 13.13 0.44 6.74
C VAL A 103 13.69 1.79 7.13
N THR A 104 14.63 2.29 6.33
CA THR A 104 15.26 3.60 6.52
C THR A 104 14.77 4.60 5.47
N VAL A 105 15.00 5.88 5.71
CA VAL A 105 14.72 6.96 4.75
C VAL A 105 15.44 6.69 3.43
N GLU A 106 16.74 6.36 3.51
CA GLU A 106 17.59 6.12 2.34
C GLU A 106 17.09 4.94 1.52
N ASN A 107 16.67 3.85 2.17
CA ASN A 107 16.15 2.67 1.47
C ASN A 107 14.80 2.96 0.83
N ALA A 108 13.89 3.64 1.51
CA ALA A 108 12.58 4.01 0.96
C ALA A 108 12.72 4.94 -0.26
N LEU A 109 13.54 5.99 -0.16
CA LEU A 109 13.82 6.89 -1.26
C LEU A 109 14.65 6.21 -2.37
N GLY A 110 15.56 5.30 -1.98
CA GLY A 110 16.33 4.47 -2.92
C GLY A 110 15.46 3.53 -3.75
N VAL A 111 14.41 2.92 -3.16
CA VAL A 111 13.42 2.11 -3.88
C VAL A 111 12.62 2.98 -4.85
N LEU A 112 12.14 4.16 -4.41
CA LEU A 112 11.36 5.09 -5.23
C LEU A 112 12.15 5.58 -6.46
N THR A 113 13.43 5.89 -6.26
CA THR A 113 14.31 6.42 -7.31
C THR A 113 15.04 5.35 -8.11
N ASP A 114 14.97 4.08 -7.68
CA ASP A 114 15.76 2.95 -8.17
C ASP A 114 17.29 3.19 -8.01
N ARG A 115 17.68 3.94 -7.00
CA ARG A 115 19.09 4.26 -6.66
C ARG A 115 19.56 3.46 -5.44
N LEU A 116 19.18 2.21 -5.34
CA LEU A 116 19.70 1.34 -4.29
C LEU A 116 21.18 1.01 -4.56
N PRO A 117 22.04 1.07 -3.54
CA PRO A 117 23.41 0.66 -3.70
C PRO A 117 23.48 -0.79 -4.22
N ASP A 118 24.30 -1.01 -5.22
CA ASP A 118 24.56 -2.33 -5.78
C ASP A 118 25.39 -3.14 -4.77
N ARG A 119 24.71 -3.59 -3.72
CA ARG A 119 25.33 -4.50 -2.79
C ARG A 119 25.36 -5.87 -3.47
N ARG A 120 26.54 -6.31 -3.84
CA ARG A 120 26.87 -7.70 -4.19
C ARG A 120 26.67 -8.65 -2.99
N VAL A 121 25.58 -8.44 -2.26
CA VAL A 121 25.19 -9.29 -1.13
C VAL A 121 24.28 -10.36 -1.66
N SER A 122 24.39 -11.54 -1.15
CA SER A 122 23.79 -12.82 -1.51
C SER A 122 22.26 -12.87 -1.64
N SER A 123 21.55 -11.77 -1.47
CA SER A 123 20.11 -11.65 -1.72
C SER A 123 19.83 -10.32 -2.40
N PRO A 124 19.37 -10.31 -3.66
CA PRO A 124 18.98 -9.07 -4.34
C PRO A 124 17.74 -8.50 -3.63
N ARG A 125 17.86 -7.28 -3.12
CA ARG A 125 16.72 -6.56 -2.54
C ARG A 125 15.69 -6.26 -3.63
N LYS A 126 14.42 -6.42 -3.30
CA LYS A 126 13.33 -6.13 -4.22
C LYS A 126 13.31 -4.63 -4.57
N ARG A 127 13.15 -4.36 -5.84
CA ARG A 127 13.09 -3.03 -6.45
C ARG A 127 11.71 -2.80 -7.02
N LEU A 128 11.27 -1.55 -7.10
CA LEU A 128 9.96 -1.22 -7.65
C LEU A 128 9.85 -1.53 -9.16
N ARG A 129 10.95 -1.44 -9.90
CA ARG A 129 11.06 -1.72 -11.35
C ARG A 129 10.07 -0.94 -12.22
N SER A 130 9.56 0.17 -11.73
CA SER A 130 8.67 1.05 -12.49
C SER A 130 9.41 1.79 -13.62
N THR A 131 8.68 2.22 -14.62
CA THR A 131 9.18 2.85 -15.85
C THR A 131 8.50 4.20 -16.09
N SER A 132 8.86 4.88 -17.18
CA SER A 132 8.23 6.15 -17.59
C SER A 132 6.75 6.03 -17.96
N GLN A 133 6.21 4.83 -18.09
CA GLN A 133 4.79 4.58 -18.39
C GLN A 133 4.03 4.15 -17.14
N SER A 134 4.74 3.83 -16.06
CA SER A 134 4.14 3.31 -14.85
C SER A 134 3.36 4.37 -14.09
N ARG A 135 2.31 3.94 -13.42
CA ARG A 135 1.61 4.68 -12.37
C ARG A 135 2.05 4.13 -11.04
N VAL A 136 2.55 4.99 -10.18
CA VAL A 136 3.10 4.59 -8.88
C VAL A 136 2.19 5.04 -7.77
N LEU A 137 1.78 4.08 -6.93
CA LEU A 137 1.20 4.35 -5.62
C LEU A 137 2.34 4.38 -4.60
N LEU A 138 2.52 5.51 -3.94
CA LEU A 138 3.38 5.65 -2.76
C LEU A 138 2.48 5.82 -1.53
N TYR A 139 2.54 4.87 -0.61
CA TYR A 139 1.83 4.94 0.66
C TYR A 139 2.83 5.03 1.80
N LEU A 140 2.67 6.05 2.65
CA LEU A 140 3.51 6.29 3.80
C LEU A 140 2.65 6.40 5.06
N THR A 141 3.04 5.68 6.13
CA THR A 141 2.38 5.78 7.44
C THR A 141 3.39 5.68 8.58
N GLY A 142 3.15 6.43 9.64
CA GLY A 142 4.03 6.52 10.80
C GLY A 142 3.68 7.71 11.69
N HIS A 143 4.55 8.01 12.64
CA HIS A 143 4.50 9.28 13.36
C HIS A 143 5.05 10.41 12.49
N GLY A 144 4.52 11.61 12.63
CA GLY A 144 5.02 12.79 11.93
C GLY A 144 4.69 14.07 12.66
N GLY A 145 5.20 15.14 12.14
CA GLY A 145 5.00 16.50 12.61
C GLY A 145 5.07 17.47 11.43
N ASP A 146 5.34 18.72 11.72
CA ASP A 146 5.44 19.75 10.71
C ASP A 146 6.65 19.48 9.80
N GLU A 147 6.38 19.25 8.52
CA GLU A 147 7.36 18.99 7.47
C GLU A 147 8.20 17.71 7.62
N PHE A 148 7.81 16.74 8.47
CA PHE A 148 8.54 15.47 8.58
C PHE A 148 7.68 14.25 8.87
N LEU A 149 8.16 13.07 8.43
CA LEU A 149 7.70 11.75 8.83
C LEU A 149 8.84 11.01 9.56
N LYS A 150 8.56 10.44 10.75
CA LYS A 150 9.54 9.66 11.49
C LYS A 150 9.75 8.26 10.91
N PHE A 151 11.02 7.85 10.89
CA PHE A 151 11.44 6.49 10.55
C PHE A 151 12.09 5.83 11.76
N ASN A 152 11.66 4.61 12.09
CA ASN A 152 12.16 3.82 13.22
C ASN A 152 12.16 4.58 14.55
N ASP A 153 11.24 5.55 14.70
CA ASP A 153 11.09 6.42 15.87
C ASP A 153 12.38 7.25 16.23
N ALA A 154 13.37 7.28 15.33
CA ALA A 154 14.67 7.92 15.55
C ALA A 154 15.09 8.90 14.44
N PHE A 155 14.78 8.61 13.18
CA PHE A 155 15.16 9.41 12.02
C PHE A 155 13.94 10.14 11.45
N GLU A 156 14.18 11.12 10.59
CA GLU A 156 13.14 11.93 10.00
C GLU A 156 13.32 12.00 8.49
N LEU A 157 12.25 11.75 7.75
CA LEU A 157 12.15 12.08 6.34
C LEU A 157 11.56 13.48 6.23
N ALA A 158 12.37 14.45 5.83
CA ALA A 158 11.90 15.82 5.64
C ALA A 158 11.07 15.95 4.35
N ALA A 159 10.11 16.89 4.35
CA ALA A 159 9.30 17.20 3.17
C ALA A 159 10.17 17.56 1.95
N SER A 160 11.27 18.28 2.16
CA SER A 160 12.22 18.65 1.09
C SER A 160 12.97 17.46 0.50
N GLU A 161 13.30 16.45 1.31
CA GLU A 161 13.94 15.21 0.84
C GLU A 161 12.97 14.38 0.02
N LEU A 162 11.71 14.26 0.47
CA LEU A 162 10.68 13.59 -0.28
C LEU A 162 10.42 14.27 -1.63
N ALA A 163 10.28 15.60 -1.64
CA ALA A 163 10.09 16.37 -2.88
C ALA A 163 11.26 16.20 -3.85
N THR A 164 12.50 16.21 -3.32
CA THR A 164 13.69 15.95 -4.12
C THR A 164 13.70 14.55 -4.71
N ALA A 165 13.37 13.53 -3.92
CA ALA A 165 13.33 12.14 -4.38
C ALA A 165 12.22 11.92 -5.44
N VAL A 166 11.03 12.49 -5.26
CA VAL A 166 9.94 12.42 -6.24
C VAL A 166 10.34 13.09 -7.56
N ARG A 167 10.95 14.28 -7.50
CA ARG A 167 11.49 14.98 -8.68
C ARG A 167 12.56 14.14 -9.39
N ASP A 168 13.46 13.54 -8.63
CA ASP A 168 14.52 12.69 -9.17
C ASP A 168 13.96 11.41 -9.79
N ALA A 169 12.97 10.76 -9.15
CA ALA A 169 12.29 9.60 -9.70
C ALA A 169 11.62 9.93 -11.04
N PHE A 170 11.00 11.11 -11.16
CA PHE A 170 10.43 11.58 -12.43
C PHE A 170 11.51 11.79 -13.50
N ARG A 171 12.63 12.44 -13.15
CA ARG A 171 13.76 12.64 -14.07
C ARG A 171 14.39 11.33 -14.52
N LEU A 172 14.46 10.35 -13.63
CA LEU A 172 14.93 9.00 -13.92
C LEU A 172 13.89 8.13 -14.64
N ARG A 173 12.76 8.73 -15.03
CA ARG A 173 11.67 8.07 -15.75
C ARG A 173 11.11 6.85 -15.02
N ARG A 174 10.83 7.00 -13.70
CA ARG A 174 10.28 5.95 -12.86
C ARG A 174 8.76 5.96 -12.80
N PHE A 175 8.10 7.01 -13.26
CA PHE A 175 6.64 7.06 -13.34
C PHE A 175 6.15 8.09 -14.36
N SER A 176 4.95 7.91 -14.87
CA SER A 176 4.16 8.89 -15.59
C SER A 176 3.23 9.67 -14.65
N GLU A 177 2.66 8.96 -13.68
CA GLU A 177 1.75 9.49 -12.68
C GLU A 177 2.11 8.93 -11.31
N LEU A 178 2.03 9.77 -10.27
CA LEU A 178 2.26 9.38 -8.88
C LEU A 178 1.02 9.71 -8.05
N LEU A 179 0.55 8.73 -7.26
CA LEU A 179 -0.40 8.95 -6.18
C LEU A 179 0.32 8.75 -4.85
N LEU A 180 0.46 9.81 -4.08
CA LEU A 180 0.95 9.74 -2.70
C LEU A 180 -0.23 9.76 -1.73
N LEU A 181 -0.31 8.74 -0.91
CA LEU A 181 -1.21 8.66 0.23
C LEU A 181 -0.35 8.68 1.51
N ILE A 182 -0.58 9.64 2.39
CA ILE A 182 0.17 9.77 3.63
C ILE A 182 -0.74 9.85 4.84
N ASP A 183 -0.54 8.92 5.79
CA ASP A 183 -1.31 8.82 7.03
C ASP A 183 -0.42 9.07 8.24
N THR A 184 -0.42 10.31 8.70
CA THR A 184 0.38 10.80 9.83
C THR A 184 -0.22 12.12 10.37
N CYS A 185 0.26 12.58 11.53
CA CYS A 185 -0.06 13.91 12.02
C CYS A 185 0.56 14.98 11.11
N GLN A 186 -0.13 16.10 10.91
CA GLN A 186 0.30 17.24 10.08
C GLN A 186 0.70 16.86 8.64
N ALA A 187 0.06 15.82 8.11
CA ALA A 187 0.45 15.16 6.86
C ALA A 187 0.53 16.12 5.65
N SER A 188 -0.30 17.16 5.61
CA SER A 188 -0.29 18.13 4.50
C SER A 188 0.99 18.97 4.42
N SER A 189 1.70 19.16 5.54
CA SER A 189 2.98 19.86 5.53
C SER A 189 4.05 19.10 4.70
N ILE A 190 3.99 17.77 4.73
CA ILE A 190 4.94 16.91 4.02
C ILE A 190 4.67 16.91 2.52
N THR A 191 3.41 17.09 2.10
CA THR A 191 3.02 17.05 0.68
C THR A 191 3.10 18.39 -0.03
N ALA A 192 3.16 19.51 0.69
CA ALA A 192 3.08 20.86 0.16
C ALA A 192 4.10 21.14 -0.96
N LEU A 193 5.37 20.73 -0.76
CA LEU A 193 6.43 20.95 -1.73
C LEU A 193 6.27 20.18 -3.05
N LEU A 194 5.46 19.10 -3.05
CA LEU A 194 5.21 18.30 -4.25
C LEU A 194 4.33 19.05 -5.28
N HIS A 195 3.63 20.07 -4.85
CA HIS A 195 2.78 20.91 -5.71
C HIS A 195 3.42 22.24 -6.07
N ASP A 196 4.62 22.54 -5.57
CA ASP A 196 5.40 23.69 -6.00
C ASP A 196 5.95 23.47 -7.42
N ALA A 197 5.34 24.17 -8.38
CA ALA A 197 5.72 24.06 -9.78
C ALA A 197 7.18 24.46 -10.06
N ALA A 198 7.76 25.37 -9.26
CA ALA A 198 9.15 25.77 -9.43
C ALA A 198 10.13 24.68 -8.98
N LEU A 199 9.82 24.01 -7.86
CA LEU A 199 10.63 22.90 -7.34
C LEU A 199 10.51 21.65 -8.21
N MET A 200 9.33 21.37 -8.76
CA MET A 200 9.04 20.15 -9.50
C MET A 200 9.40 20.22 -11.00
N ARG A 201 9.73 21.40 -11.53
CA ARG A 201 10.23 21.52 -12.92
C ARG A 201 11.59 20.86 -13.05
N SER A 202 11.74 20.03 -14.08
CA SER A 202 13.07 19.58 -14.51
C SER A 202 13.83 20.76 -15.13
N PRO A 203 15.09 21.03 -14.76
CA PRO A 203 15.92 21.94 -15.52
C PRO A 203 16.03 21.43 -16.96
N PRO A 204 16.18 22.33 -17.94
CA PRO A 204 16.39 21.92 -19.34
C PRO A 204 17.64 21.01 -19.41
N PRO A 205 17.62 19.99 -20.29
CA PRO A 205 18.79 19.16 -20.50
C PRO A 205 19.99 20.05 -20.88
N PRO A 206 21.22 19.72 -20.46
CA PRO A 206 22.39 20.45 -20.88
C PRO A 206 22.47 20.48 -22.42
N PRO A 207 22.92 21.59 -23.02
CA PRO A 207 23.04 21.69 -24.46
C PRO A 207 23.88 20.53 -24.99
N SER A 208 23.32 19.78 -25.93
CA SER A 208 24.05 18.70 -26.61
C SER A 208 25.23 19.27 -27.38
N PRO A 209 26.45 18.74 -27.23
CA PRO A 209 27.61 19.22 -28.01
C PRO A 209 27.48 19.00 -29.53
N ALA A 210 26.44 18.33 -29.97
CA ALA A 210 26.22 17.96 -31.37
C ALA A 210 25.08 18.74 -32.06
N GLY A 211 24.89 20.03 -31.80
CA GLY A 211 24.12 20.95 -32.65
C GLY A 211 22.83 20.44 -33.36
N ARG A 212 22.21 19.35 -32.88
CA ARG A 212 20.92 18.93 -33.37
C ARG A 212 19.86 19.59 -32.49
N ASP A 213 19.19 20.54 -33.06
CA ASP A 213 17.98 21.16 -32.53
C ASP A 213 16.96 20.05 -32.22
N HIS A 214 17.04 19.48 -31.04
CA HIS A 214 15.88 18.76 -30.49
C HIS A 214 14.89 19.87 -30.16
N ALA A 215 13.79 19.91 -30.94
CA ALA A 215 12.66 20.76 -30.65
C ALA A 215 12.47 20.82 -29.12
N ALA A 216 12.43 22.06 -28.61
CA ALA A 216 12.31 22.32 -27.16
C ALA A 216 11.15 21.48 -26.63
N THR A 217 11.48 20.33 -26.08
CA THR A 217 10.52 19.48 -25.40
C THR A 217 10.09 20.31 -24.22
N THR A 218 8.90 20.89 -24.30
CA THR A 218 8.26 21.61 -23.20
C THR A 218 8.53 20.81 -21.94
N ALA A 219 9.21 21.43 -20.97
CA ALA A 219 9.64 20.75 -19.74
C ALA A 219 8.41 20.09 -19.11
N ALA A 220 8.27 18.78 -19.28
CA ALA A 220 7.15 18.04 -18.77
C ALA A 220 7.20 18.08 -17.25
N SER A 221 6.11 18.45 -16.62
CA SER A 221 5.94 18.37 -15.16
C SER A 221 5.31 17.02 -14.81
N PRO A 222 5.71 16.42 -13.68
CA PRO A 222 5.10 15.16 -13.23
C PRO A 222 3.62 15.36 -12.91
N ARG A 223 2.80 14.35 -13.20
CA ARG A 223 1.43 14.30 -12.74
C ARG A 223 1.42 13.65 -11.36
N ILE A 224 1.16 14.44 -10.33
CA ILE A 224 1.18 14.01 -8.92
C ILE A 224 -0.17 14.31 -8.32
N ALA A 225 -0.77 13.31 -7.66
CA ALA A 225 -1.90 13.49 -6.75
C ALA A 225 -1.46 13.11 -5.34
N THR A 226 -1.88 13.89 -4.36
CA THR A 226 -1.60 13.65 -2.94
C THR A 226 -2.89 13.61 -2.13
N PHE A 227 -2.92 12.72 -1.14
CA PHE A 227 -3.95 12.66 -0.12
C PHE A 227 -3.24 12.61 1.23
N ALA A 228 -3.40 13.64 2.02
CA ALA A 228 -2.84 13.77 3.36
C ALA A 228 -3.97 13.65 4.40
N SER A 229 -3.80 12.78 5.39
CA SER A 229 -4.83 12.45 6.38
C SER A 229 -5.22 13.60 7.32
N SER A 230 -4.41 14.67 7.39
CA SER A 230 -4.58 15.80 8.31
C SER A 230 -3.94 17.07 7.76
N LEU A 231 -4.46 18.23 8.16
CA LEU A 231 -3.82 19.53 7.86
C LEU A 231 -2.67 19.83 8.83
N VAL A 232 -1.91 20.88 8.53
CA VAL A 232 -0.92 21.45 9.45
C VAL A 232 -1.60 21.80 10.78
N GLY A 233 -0.97 21.43 11.89
CA GLY A 233 -1.51 21.61 13.23
C GLY A 233 -2.54 20.57 13.66
N GLU A 234 -2.98 19.66 12.76
CA GLU A 234 -3.92 18.59 13.10
C GLU A 234 -3.24 17.24 13.34
N ASN A 235 -3.86 16.43 14.18
CA ASN A 235 -3.46 15.04 14.38
C ASN A 235 -4.24 14.12 13.43
N SER A 236 -3.58 13.05 12.95
CA SER A 236 -4.28 11.87 12.43
C SER A 236 -4.76 11.02 13.61
N PHE A 237 -5.99 10.50 13.54
CA PHE A 237 -6.63 9.80 14.66
C PHE A 237 -6.73 8.31 14.40
N SER A 238 -6.45 7.53 15.44
CA SER A 238 -6.69 6.09 15.41
C SER A 238 -8.19 5.77 15.30
N HIS A 239 -8.50 4.61 14.73
CA HIS A 239 -9.87 4.15 14.51
C HIS A 239 -10.42 3.46 15.75
N GLU A 240 -9.77 2.40 16.21
CA GLU A 240 -10.17 1.57 17.35
C GLU A 240 -8.97 1.20 18.20
N VAL A 241 -9.23 0.95 19.50
CA VAL A 241 -8.25 0.40 20.42
C VAL A 241 -8.72 -1.00 20.81
N ASP A 242 -7.90 -2.01 20.53
CA ASP A 242 -8.18 -3.38 20.95
C ASP A 242 -7.81 -3.55 22.42
N SER A 243 -8.77 -3.95 23.23
CA SER A 243 -8.58 -4.09 24.69
C SER A 243 -7.69 -5.27 25.08
N LEU A 244 -7.59 -6.30 24.24
CA LEU A 244 -6.72 -7.46 24.48
C LEU A 244 -5.27 -7.12 24.15
N LEU A 245 -5.04 -6.43 23.03
CA LEU A 245 -3.72 -6.00 22.60
C LEU A 245 -3.24 -4.75 23.36
N GLY A 246 -4.15 -3.96 23.94
CA GLY A 246 -3.86 -2.72 24.64
C GLY A 246 -3.36 -1.59 23.73
N VAL A 247 -3.54 -1.70 22.41
CA VAL A 247 -3.05 -0.73 21.41
C VAL A 247 -4.12 -0.41 20.36
N ALA A 248 -3.95 0.74 19.70
CA ALA A 248 -4.76 1.08 18.53
C ALA A 248 -4.42 0.13 17.37
N VAL A 249 -5.44 -0.33 16.63
CA VAL A 249 -5.30 -1.35 15.58
C VAL A 249 -5.28 -0.81 14.17
N SER A 250 -5.75 0.41 13.93
CA SER A 250 -5.64 1.12 12.65
C SER A 250 -5.83 2.62 12.84
N ASP A 251 -5.55 3.40 11.81
CA ASP A 251 -5.90 4.82 11.76
C ASP A 251 -7.12 5.03 10.86
N ARG A 252 -7.89 6.09 11.17
CA ARG A 252 -9.18 6.36 10.52
C ARG A 252 -9.05 6.59 9.02
N PHE A 253 -8.03 7.32 8.60
CA PHE A 253 -7.80 7.59 7.18
C PHE A 253 -7.64 6.29 6.40
N THR A 254 -6.69 5.45 6.78
CA THR A 254 -6.42 4.20 6.06
C THR A 254 -7.56 3.19 6.18
N PHE A 255 -8.21 3.10 7.34
CA PHE A 255 -9.38 2.25 7.50
C PHE A 255 -10.53 2.67 6.55
N GLN A 256 -10.83 3.96 6.46
CA GLN A 256 -11.87 4.46 5.57
C GLN A 256 -11.48 4.36 4.09
N LEU A 257 -10.21 4.56 3.76
CA LEU A 257 -9.67 4.31 2.42
C LEU A 257 -9.91 2.86 2.00
N HIS A 258 -9.53 1.90 2.84
CA HIS A 258 -9.73 0.47 2.57
C HIS A 258 -11.21 0.12 2.44
N ALA A 259 -12.07 0.66 3.31
CA ALA A 259 -13.52 0.46 3.23
C ALA A 259 -14.12 1.00 1.92
N TYR A 260 -13.63 2.15 1.42
CA TYR A 260 -14.01 2.68 0.11
C TYR A 260 -13.57 1.75 -1.00
N LEU A 261 -12.31 1.37 -1.03
CA LEU A 261 -11.74 0.50 -2.05
C LEU A 261 -12.46 -0.85 -2.11
N ARG A 262 -12.72 -1.49 -0.99
CA ARG A 262 -13.49 -2.75 -0.96
C ARG A 262 -14.88 -2.62 -1.59
N ARG A 263 -15.56 -1.49 -1.42
CA ARG A 263 -16.89 -1.26 -2.04
C ARG A 263 -16.81 -1.13 -3.56
N THR A 264 -15.73 -0.57 -4.09
CA THR A 264 -15.54 -0.40 -5.54
C THR A 264 -15.13 -1.70 -6.23
N LEU A 265 -14.59 -2.66 -5.47
CA LEU A 265 -14.17 -3.98 -5.97
C LEU A 265 -15.31 -4.99 -6.07
N VAL A 266 -16.35 -4.86 -5.23
CA VAL A 266 -17.44 -5.83 -5.21
C VAL A 266 -18.36 -5.55 -6.40
N PRO A 267 -18.41 -6.44 -7.43
CA PRO A 267 -19.49 -6.38 -8.40
C PRO A 267 -20.81 -6.53 -7.63
N THR A 268 -21.73 -5.61 -7.80
CA THR A 268 -23.08 -5.71 -7.24
C THR A 268 -23.83 -6.84 -7.94
N SER A 269 -23.38 -8.07 -7.74
CA SER A 269 -24.07 -9.29 -8.17
C SER A 269 -24.98 -9.79 -7.05
N SER A 270 -26.01 -9.01 -6.74
CA SER A 270 -27.18 -9.58 -6.11
C SER A 270 -28.31 -9.56 -7.12
N ARG A 271 -28.70 -10.77 -7.56
CA ARG A 271 -29.86 -11.09 -8.39
C ARG A 271 -29.72 -10.84 -9.91
N GLY A 272 -29.09 -11.78 -10.64
CA GLY A 272 -29.56 -12.19 -11.97
C GLY A 272 -29.66 -11.17 -13.10
N ARG A 273 -29.12 -9.96 -12.96
CA ARG A 273 -28.99 -8.97 -14.03
C ARG A 273 -27.54 -8.83 -14.40
N SER A 274 -27.26 -8.79 -15.70
CA SER A 274 -25.95 -8.48 -16.27
C SER A 274 -25.27 -7.39 -15.44
N ALA A 275 -24.13 -7.72 -14.81
CA ALA A 275 -23.38 -6.76 -14.02
C ALA A 275 -23.00 -5.59 -14.93
N ALA A 276 -23.48 -4.39 -14.63
CA ALA A 276 -22.96 -3.19 -15.25
C ALA A 276 -21.43 -3.16 -15.04
N PRO A 277 -20.64 -2.73 -16.04
CA PRO A 277 -19.21 -2.63 -15.88
C PRO A 277 -18.91 -1.82 -14.61
N ALA A 278 -18.00 -2.34 -13.76
CA ALA A 278 -17.60 -1.65 -12.55
C ALA A 278 -17.16 -0.22 -12.95
N VAL A 279 -17.83 0.77 -12.40
CA VAL A 279 -17.50 2.17 -12.66
C VAL A 279 -16.11 2.39 -12.08
N ASP A 280 -15.17 2.83 -12.91
CA ASP A 280 -13.83 3.19 -12.48
C ASP A 280 -13.90 4.53 -11.71
N PRO A 281 -13.79 4.53 -10.36
CA PRO A 281 -14.00 5.72 -9.58
C PRO A 281 -12.85 6.71 -9.77
N ARG A 282 -13.18 7.99 -9.80
CA ARG A 282 -12.18 9.06 -9.86
C ARG A 282 -11.59 9.38 -8.50
N LEU A 283 -10.37 9.90 -8.46
CA LEU A 283 -9.75 10.33 -7.21
C LEU A 283 -10.57 11.42 -6.50
N SER A 284 -11.31 12.25 -7.25
CA SER A 284 -12.25 13.22 -6.67
C SER A 284 -13.41 12.57 -5.91
N GLU A 285 -13.88 11.41 -6.34
CA GLU A 285 -14.92 10.64 -5.63
C GLU A 285 -14.37 10.03 -4.34
N LEU A 286 -13.13 9.53 -4.38
CA LEU A 286 -12.41 9.10 -3.18
C LEU A 286 -12.27 10.27 -2.19
N HIS A 287 -11.84 11.45 -2.67
CA HIS A 287 -11.76 12.66 -1.84
C HIS A 287 -13.11 13.00 -1.21
N LYS A 288 -14.18 13.09 -2.01
CA LYS A 288 -15.54 13.35 -1.52
C LYS A 288 -15.99 12.34 -0.46
N TYR A 289 -15.59 11.06 -0.62
CA TYR A 289 -15.91 10.02 0.36
C TYR A 289 -15.16 10.24 1.68
N LEU A 290 -13.86 10.48 1.63
CA LEU A 290 -13.01 10.66 2.82
C LEU A 290 -13.31 11.98 3.55
N ALA A 291 -13.63 13.05 2.82
CA ALA A 291 -13.94 14.37 3.37
C ALA A 291 -15.29 14.45 4.10
N ARG A 292 -16.14 13.41 4.05
CA ARG A 292 -17.42 13.43 4.77
C ARG A 292 -17.21 13.58 6.27
N SER A 293 -17.93 14.52 6.85
CA SER A 293 -17.86 14.85 8.27
C SER A 293 -17.93 13.61 9.18
N GLY A 294 -17.10 13.58 10.20
CA GLY A 294 -17.04 12.54 11.23
C GLY A 294 -16.28 11.28 10.86
N ARG A 295 -15.86 11.08 9.59
CA ARG A 295 -15.10 9.89 9.21
C ARG A 295 -13.68 9.88 9.77
N LEU A 296 -12.93 10.96 9.55
CA LEU A 296 -11.51 11.03 9.89
C LEU A 296 -11.25 11.69 11.25
N ARG A 297 -12.09 12.61 11.70
CA ARG A 297 -11.87 13.55 12.83
C ARG A 297 -10.74 14.55 12.58
N SER A 298 -10.10 14.51 11.42
CA SER A 298 -9.13 15.45 10.87
C SER A 298 -9.63 15.94 9.53
N THR A 299 -9.03 16.99 9.01
CA THR A 299 -9.33 17.53 7.69
C THR A 299 -8.39 16.91 6.65
N ILE A 300 -8.94 16.23 5.65
CA ILE A 300 -8.14 15.70 4.57
C ILE A 300 -7.70 16.82 3.63
N ALA A 301 -6.41 16.84 3.28
CA ALA A 301 -5.92 17.61 2.15
C ALA A 301 -5.77 16.69 0.93
N ALA A 302 -6.31 17.09 -0.22
CA ALA A 302 -6.13 16.37 -1.47
C ALA A 302 -5.85 17.36 -2.60
N GLU A 303 -4.71 17.17 -3.26
CA GLU A 303 -4.22 18.06 -4.30
C GLU A 303 -3.76 17.24 -5.50
N ALA A 304 -3.77 17.85 -6.69
CA ALA A 304 -3.16 17.27 -7.88
C ALA A 304 -2.44 18.33 -8.70
N SER A 305 -1.26 17.98 -9.19
CA SER A 305 -0.43 18.78 -10.10
C SER A 305 -0.34 18.13 -11.49
N GLY A 306 0.14 18.87 -12.47
CA GLY A 306 0.30 18.32 -13.82
C GLY A 306 -0.77 18.80 -14.79
N GLY A 307 -0.84 20.07 -14.98
CA GLY A 307 -1.71 20.84 -15.85
C GLY A 307 -1.74 22.29 -15.38
N LEU A 308 -2.35 23.18 -16.13
CA LEU A 308 -2.46 24.61 -15.76
C LEU A 308 -3.38 24.88 -14.56
N SER A 309 -3.81 23.88 -13.83
CA SER A 309 -4.81 24.00 -12.77
C SER A 309 -4.39 23.20 -11.52
N HIS A 310 -4.11 23.91 -10.45
CA HIS A 310 -4.01 23.35 -9.09
C HIS A 310 -5.40 23.11 -8.46
N ALA A 311 -6.39 22.74 -9.26
CA ALA A 311 -7.77 22.64 -8.81
C ALA A 311 -8.18 21.20 -8.48
N PRO A 312 -9.19 20.99 -7.63
CA PRO A 312 -9.84 19.70 -7.42
C PRO A 312 -10.26 19.00 -8.72
N ALA A 313 -10.50 19.75 -9.81
CA ALA A 313 -10.78 19.24 -11.13
C ALA A 313 -9.64 18.36 -11.72
N ALA A 314 -8.39 18.51 -11.28
CA ALA A 314 -7.30 17.65 -11.71
C ALA A 314 -7.45 16.22 -11.16
N LEU A 315 -8.08 16.03 -10.00
CA LEU A 315 -8.41 14.71 -9.45
C LEU A 315 -9.49 13.97 -10.26
N ASP A 316 -10.36 14.70 -10.98
CA ASP A 316 -11.38 14.10 -11.86
C ASP A 316 -10.76 13.40 -13.07
N ASN A 317 -9.54 13.77 -13.44
CA ASN A 317 -8.83 13.16 -14.57
C ASN A 317 -7.99 11.94 -14.18
N MET A 318 -7.93 11.58 -12.89
CA MET A 318 -7.15 10.46 -12.39
C MET A 318 -8.07 9.38 -11.81
N SER A 319 -7.84 8.15 -12.24
CA SER A 319 -8.63 6.99 -11.83
C SER A 319 -8.01 6.30 -10.61
N VAL A 320 -8.84 5.84 -9.69
CA VAL A 320 -8.42 5.00 -8.56
C VAL A 320 -7.81 3.69 -9.07
N HIS A 321 -8.47 3.04 -10.04
CA HIS A 321 -8.01 1.76 -10.57
C HIS A 321 -6.64 1.86 -11.24
N SER A 322 -6.29 3.02 -11.78
CA SER A 322 -4.99 3.18 -12.45
C SER A 322 -3.80 3.09 -11.50
N PHE A 323 -3.99 3.28 -10.20
CA PHE A 323 -2.95 3.19 -9.18
C PHE A 323 -3.02 1.91 -8.35
N PHE A 324 -4.22 1.41 -8.09
CA PHE A 324 -4.41 0.19 -7.28
C PHE A 324 -4.36 -1.10 -8.10
N GLY A 325 -4.46 -1.01 -9.39
CA GLY A 325 -4.61 -2.13 -10.32
C GLY A 325 -6.00 -2.13 -10.96
N ALA A 326 -6.12 -2.60 -12.19
CA ALA A 326 -7.41 -2.85 -12.79
C ALA A 326 -8.03 -4.03 -12.06
N ALA A 327 -9.25 -3.86 -11.52
CA ALA A 327 -9.98 -4.95 -10.90
C ALA A 327 -9.91 -6.17 -11.84
N ALA A 328 -9.31 -7.23 -11.36
CA ALA A 328 -9.17 -8.45 -12.14
C ALA A 328 -10.56 -8.82 -12.64
N GLN A 329 -10.73 -8.88 -13.94
CA GLN A 329 -11.82 -9.63 -14.52
C GLN A 329 -11.84 -10.94 -13.76
N THR A 330 -12.94 -11.23 -13.10
CA THR A 330 -13.22 -12.41 -12.31
C THR A 330 -12.38 -13.58 -12.79
N LEU A 331 -11.30 -13.90 -12.10
CA LEU A 331 -10.69 -15.20 -12.19
C LEU A 331 -11.79 -16.17 -11.71
N ARG A 332 -12.60 -16.64 -12.64
CA ARG A 332 -13.37 -17.87 -12.43
C ARG A 332 -12.32 -18.95 -12.23
N ILE A 333 -11.97 -19.18 -10.97
CA ILE A 333 -11.43 -20.47 -10.59
C ILE A 333 -12.59 -21.44 -10.80
N VAL A 334 -12.69 -21.97 -12.01
CA VAL A 334 -13.44 -23.20 -12.26
C VAL A 334 -12.57 -24.33 -11.68
N GLY A 335 -12.42 -24.31 -10.37
CA GLY A 335 -12.01 -25.47 -9.60
C GLY A 335 -13.27 -26.29 -9.41
N THR A 336 -13.44 -27.33 -10.18
CA THR A 336 -14.25 -28.48 -9.76
C THR A 336 -13.78 -28.83 -8.34
N PRO A 337 -14.68 -28.84 -7.34
CA PRO A 337 -14.30 -29.34 -6.02
C PRO A 337 -13.77 -30.75 -6.22
N PRO A 338 -12.67 -31.14 -5.59
CA PRO A 338 -12.23 -32.51 -5.63
C PRO A 338 -13.39 -33.36 -5.13
N THR A 339 -13.84 -34.26 -5.97
CA THR A 339 -14.80 -35.31 -5.62
C THR A 339 -14.26 -35.94 -4.34
N ALA A 340 -15.01 -35.84 -3.26
CA ALA A 340 -14.64 -36.45 -1.99
C ALA A 340 -14.42 -37.93 -2.25
N ALA A 341 -13.16 -38.35 -2.29
CA ALA A 341 -12.84 -39.76 -2.24
C ALA A 341 -13.34 -40.29 -0.90
N ALA A 342 -14.23 -41.28 -0.99
CA ALA A 342 -14.79 -41.94 0.18
C ALA A 342 -13.66 -42.37 1.12
N ALA A 343 -13.66 -41.83 2.33
CA ALA A 343 -12.75 -42.24 3.39
C ALA A 343 -13.01 -43.71 3.72
N PRO A 344 -11.96 -44.54 3.84
CA PRO A 344 -12.12 -45.91 4.32
C PRO A 344 -12.54 -45.87 5.80
N SER A 345 -13.65 -46.52 6.08
CA SER A 345 -14.16 -46.72 7.43
C SER A 345 -13.31 -47.73 8.20
N THR A 346 -12.35 -47.25 8.97
CA THR A 346 -11.75 -48.00 10.07
C THR A 346 -12.00 -47.27 11.38
N PRO A 347 -12.58 -47.92 12.38
CA PRO A 347 -12.79 -47.31 13.70
C PRO A 347 -11.44 -47.15 14.44
N PRO A 348 -11.27 -46.10 15.25
CA PRO A 348 -10.06 -45.91 16.00
C PRO A 348 -9.93 -46.95 17.13
N PRO A 349 -8.73 -47.34 17.52
CA PRO A 349 -8.51 -48.22 18.64
C PRO A 349 -8.86 -47.51 19.96
N THR A 350 -9.68 -48.16 20.72
CA THR A 350 -9.98 -47.80 22.11
C THR A 350 -8.76 -48.03 23.00
N GLY A 351 -8.30 -46.98 23.67
CA GLY A 351 -7.38 -47.09 24.79
C GLY A 351 -6.12 -46.24 24.72
N ALA A 352 -6.25 -44.95 25.02
CA ALA A 352 -5.16 -44.17 25.57
C ALA A 352 -5.76 -43.05 26.43
N THR A 353 -5.52 -43.13 27.73
CA THR A 353 -5.88 -42.14 28.74
C THR A 353 -5.18 -40.81 28.46
N ALA A 354 -5.97 -39.74 28.35
CA ALA A 354 -5.48 -38.38 28.26
C ALA A 354 -4.80 -37.92 29.56
N PRO A 355 -3.65 -37.25 29.53
CA PRO A 355 -3.12 -36.60 30.72
C PRO A 355 -3.90 -35.30 30.99
N THR A 356 -4.45 -35.24 32.19
CA THR A 356 -5.11 -34.10 32.80
C THR A 356 -4.12 -32.95 32.99
N TYR A 357 -4.26 -31.89 32.17
CA TYR A 357 -3.71 -30.56 32.47
C TYR A 357 -4.76 -29.73 33.27
N ALA A 358 -4.89 -30.07 34.54
CA ALA A 358 -5.58 -29.24 35.53
C ALA A 358 -4.65 -29.12 36.73
N ARG A 359 -3.89 -28.01 36.82
CA ARG A 359 -3.34 -27.43 38.05
C ARG A 359 -2.27 -26.39 37.72
N TRP A 360 -2.70 -25.14 37.46
CA TRP A 360 -1.89 -23.93 37.71
C TRP A 360 -2.80 -22.71 37.66
N ALA A 361 -3.86 -22.73 38.41
CA ALA A 361 -4.69 -21.56 38.65
C ALA A 361 -5.08 -21.55 40.12
N THR A 362 -4.14 -21.18 40.99
CA THR A 362 -4.35 -20.62 42.34
C THR A 362 -2.97 -20.43 42.98
N MET A 363 -2.53 -19.21 43.04
CA MET A 363 -1.53 -18.55 43.88
C MET A 363 -0.94 -17.40 43.02
N GLU A 364 -1.17 -16.18 43.21
CA GLU A 364 -1.04 -15.31 44.37
C GLU A 364 -1.61 -13.92 44.00
N SER A 365 -2.72 -13.61 44.58
CA SER A 365 -3.03 -12.24 44.95
C SER A 365 -2.41 -11.99 46.31
N ARG A 366 -1.28 -11.29 46.39
CA ARG A 366 -0.89 -10.47 47.53
C ARG A 366 0.47 -9.81 47.32
N ALA A 367 0.43 -8.51 47.57
CA ALA A 367 1.55 -7.63 47.95
C ALA A 367 2.46 -7.19 46.79
N LEU A 368 2.70 -6.01 46.55
CA LEU A 368 2.89 -4.75 47.30
C LEU A 368 3.47 -3.71 46.32
N TRP A 369 2.94 -2.51 46.45
CA TRP A 369 3.48 -1.17 46.07
C TRP A 369 3.57 -0.81 44.58
#